data_84a11b5dd4831376a2d0f966a338d622
#
_entry.id   84a11b5dd4831376a2d0f966a338d622
#
_cell.length_a   1.000
_cell.length_b   1.000
_cell.length_c   1.000
_cell.angle_alpha   90.00
_cell.angle_beta   90.00
_cell.angle_gamma   90.00
#
_symmetry.space_group_name_H-M   'P 1'
#
loop_
_entity.id
_entity.type
_entity.pdbx_description
1 polymer ?
#
loop_
_entity_poly.entity_id
_entity_poly.type
_entity_poly.pdbx_seq_one_letter_code
_entity_poly.pdbx_strand_id
1 'polypeptide(L)'
;RKQASRMADWLNPRLPPDIRILVSPAARAVQTAQALGREYDVLPALAPGASAGDVLAAADWPAGTRPVLIVGHQPTLGQVAMRLLAGQAGDLTVRKGGMWWFQGRERAGELQVVLRAVAAPDWL
;
A
#
# COMPACT_ATOMS: atom_id res chain seq x y z
N ARG A 1 7.25 -15.16 6.51
CA ARG A 1 8.57 -14.90 5.91
C ARG A 1 8.63 -15.34 4.46
N LYS A 2 8.27 -16.58 4.17
CA LYS A 2 8.24 -17.05 2.78
C LYS A 2 7.29 -16.24 1.92
N GLN A 3 6.15 -15.85 2.47
CA GLN A 3 5.18 -15.01 1.77
C GLN A 3 5.73 -13.62 1.50
N ALA A 4 6.41 -13.01 2.48
CA ALA A 4 7.04 -11.72 2.30
C ALA A 4 8.16 -11.76 1.25
N SER A 5 8.96 -12.82 1.25
CA SER A 5 10.01 -13.03 0.23
C SER A 5 9.43 -13.19 -1.17
N ARG A 6 8.37 -13.98 -1.33
CA ARG A 6 7.71 -14.16 -2.64
C ARG A 6 7.14 -12.85 -3.15
N MET A 7 6.49 -12.09 -2.28
CA MET A 7 5.93 -10.80 -2.65
C MET A 7 7.04 -9.81 -3.00
N ALA A 8 8.13 -9.79 -2.24
CA ALA A 8 9.28 -8.94 -2.52
C ALA A 8 9.91 -9.28 -3.87
N ASP A 9 10.08 -10.55 -4.18
CA ASP A 9 10.64 -11.00 -5.45
C ASP A 9 9.76 -10.57 -6.63
N TRP A 10 8.45 -10.59 -6.45
CA TRP A 10 7.53 -10.16 -7.49
C TRP A 10 7.48 -8.64 -7.62
N LEU A 11 7.48 -7.91 -6.49
CA LEU A 11 7.35 -6.47 -6.46
C LEU A 11 8.61 -5.74 -6.93
N ASN A 12 9.78 -6.12 -6.43
CA ASN A 12 11.00 -5.34 -6.62
C ASN A 12 11.31 -5.00 -8.08
N PRO A 13 11.19 -5.94 -9.04
CA PRO A 13 11.45 -5.59 -10.44
C PRO A 13 10.45 -4.59 -11.02
N ARG A 14 9.28 -4.45 -10.39
CA ARG A 14 8.16 -3.64 -10.87
C ARG A 14 8.05 -2.29 -10.19
N LEU A 15 8.62 -2.15 -8.99
CA LEU A 15 8.55 -0.91 -8.24
C LEU A 15 9.49 0.15 -8.82
N PRO A 16 9.02 1.40 -8.95
CA PRO A 16 9.89 2.51 -9.36
C PRO A 16 11.07 2.68 -8.40
N PRO A 17 12.23 3.11 -8.89
CA PRO A 17 13.40 3.30 -8.04
C PRO A 17 13.23 4.42 -7.01
N ASP A 18 12.36 5.39 -7.27
CA ASP A 18 12.11 6.53 -6.40
C ASP A 18 10.91 6.32 -5.46
N ILE A 19 10.38 5.11 -5.37
CA ILE A 19 9.22 4.83 -4.53
C ILE A 19 9.54 5.12 -3.05
N ARG A 20 8.59 5.75 -2.37
CA ARG A 20 8.60 5.88 -0.92
C ARG A 20 7.95 4.65 -0.30
N ILE A 21 8.61 4.04 0.67
CA ILE A 21 8.05 2.90 1.40
C ILE A 21 7.76 3.36 2.83
N LEU A 22 6.48 3.39 3.18
CA LEU A 22 5.99 3.83 4.47
C LEU A 22 5.43 2.63 5.23
N VAL A 23 5.88 2.45 6.46
CA VAL A 23 5.68 1.21 7.19
C VAL A 23 5.11 1.49 8.57
N SER A 24 4.13 0.70 8.97
CA SER A 24 3.65 0.67 10.35
C SER A 24 4.77 0.27 11.31
N PRO A 25 4.80 0.81 12.55
CA PRO A 25 5.80 0.43 13.54
C PRO A 25 5.64 -0.99 14.09
N ALA A 26 4.55 -1.69 13.78
CA ALA A 26 4.36 -3.06 14.24
C ALA A 26 5.40 -4.00 13.66
N ALA A 27 5.86 -4.97 14.47
CA ALA A 27 6.95 -5.87 14.10
C ALA A 27 6.70 -6.60 12.78
N ARG A 28 5.47 -7.07 12.54
CA ARG A 28 5.12 -7.77 11.30
C ARG A 28 5.28 -6.91 10.05
N ALA A 29 4.86 -5.65 10.15
CA ALA A 29 4.99 -4.71 9.03
C ALA A 29 6.46 -4.42 8.73
N VAL A 30 7.25 -4.20 9.77
CA VAL A 30 8.69 -3.97 9.61
C VAL A 30 9.38 -5.18 8.97
N GLN A 31 9.05 -6.39 9.41
CA GLN A 31 9.60 -7.62 8.82
C GLN A 31 9.24 -7.75 7.33
N THR A 32 8.01 -7.41 6.97
CA THR A 32 7.57 -7.42 5.56
C THR A 32 8.36 -6.40 4.75
N ALA A 33 8.55 -5.20 5.28
CA ALA A 33 9.32 -4.16 4.60
C ALA A 33 10.80 -4.55 4.44
N GLN A 34 11.37 -5.18 5.46
CA GLN A 34 12.78 -5.64 5.40
C GLN A 34 13.00 -6.62 4.27
N ALA A 35 12.03 -7.45 3.95
CA ALA A 35 12.13 -8.41 2.84
C ALA A 35 12.34 -7.74 1.48
N LEU A 36 11.92 -6.49 1.32
CA LEU A 36 12.11 -5.74 0.08
C LEU A 36 13.57 -5.32 -0.15
N GLY A 37 14.37 -5.22 0.92
CA GLY A 37 15.77 -4.82 0.79
C GLY A 37 15.98 -3.37 0.34
N ARG A 38 14.98 -2.51 0.49
CA ARG A 38 15.02 -1.09 0.13
C ARG A 38 14.89 -0.23 1.37
N GLU A 39 15.25 1.05 1.26
CA GLU A 39 15.01 2.01 2.32
C GLU A 39 13.51 2.20 2.57
N TYR A 40 13.14 2.33 3.83
CA TYR A 40 11.76 2.58 4.23
C TYR A 40 11.70 3.47 5.46
N ASP A 41 10.56 4.13 5.65
CA ASP A 41 10.29 4.98 6.80
C ASP A 41 9.21 4.35 7.67
N VAL A 42 9.47 4.23 8.97
CA VAL A 42 8.48 3.77 9.94
C VAL A 42 7.70 4.98 10.44
N LEU A 43 6.37 4.95 10.26
CA LEU A 43 5.51 6.06 10.66
C LEU A 43 4.52 5.64 11.74
N PRO A 44 4.52 6.31 12.91
CA PRO A 44 3.53 6.04 13.95
C PRO A 44 2.08 6.20 13.48
N ALA A 45 1.83 7.09 12.52
CA ALA A 45 0.50 7.31 11.96
C ALA A 45 -0.08 6.08 11.26
N LEU A 46 0.75 5.09 10.92
CA LEU A 46 0.33 3.85 10.27
C LEU A 46 0.19 2.67 11.25
N ALA A 47 0.26 2.92 12.55
CA ALA A 47 0.12 1.88 13.58
C ALA A 47 -1.24 1.17 13.46
N PRO A 48 -1.38 -0.04 14.02
CA PRO A 48 -2.67 -0.72 14.08
C PRO A 48 -3.76 0.21 14.64
N GLY A 49 -4.91 0.22 14.00
CA GLY A 49 -6.00 1.12 14.36
C GLY A 49 -6.00 2.48 13.63
N ALA A 50 -5.01 2.74 12.78
CA ALA A 50 -5.02 3.93 11.95
C ALA A 50 -6.24 3.95 11.04
N SER A 51 -6.74 5.15 10.70
CA SER A 51 -7.84 5.31 9.77
C SER A 51 -7.36 5.29 8.32
N ALA A 52 -8.27 5.05 7.39
CA ALA A 52 -7.98 5.19 5.96
C ALA A 52 -7.51 6.61 5.64
N GLY A 53 -8.11 7.63 6.27
CA GLY A 53 -7.69 9.02 6.10
C GLY A 53 -6.24 9.25 6.54
N ASP A 54 -5.82 8.65 7.64
CA ASP A 54 -4.44 8.75 8.12
C ASP A 54 -3.45 8.17 7.10
N VAL A 55 -3.78 7.04 6.50
CA VAL A 55 -2.94 6.40 5.49
C VAL A 55 -2.85 7.25 4.23
N LEU A 56 -3.98 7.73 3.74
CA LEU A 56 -4.01 8.57 2.54
C LEU A 56 -3.26 9.89 2.75
N ALA A 57 -3.37 10.48 3.93
CA ALA A 57 -2.61 11.69 4.27
C ALA A 57 -1.10 11.40 4.31
N ALA A 58 -0.68 10.30 4.92
CA ALA A 58 0.72 9.90 4.95
C ALA A 58 1.29 9.65 3.55
N ALA A 59 0.47 9.12 2.66
CA ALA A 59 0.83 8.87 1.26
C ALA A 59 0.80 10.14 0.40
N ASP A 60 0.36 11.26 0.95
CA ASP A 60 0.14 12.51 0.23
C ASP A 60 -0.81 12.33 -0.97
N TRP A 61 -1.82 11.52 -0.79
CA TRP A 61 -2.83 11.24 -1.81
C TRP A 61 -3.97 12.25 -1.73
N PRO A 62 -4.47 12.78 -2.85
CA PRO A 62 -4.05 12.52 -4.25
C PRO A 62 -3.03 13.53 -4.79
N ALA A 63 -2.61 14.53 -4.03
CA ALA A 63 -1.82 15.66 -4.52
C ALA A 63 -0.36 15.28 -4.82
N GLY A 64 0.18 14.28 -4.14
CA GLY A 64 1.57 13.85 -4.32
C GLY A 64 1.81 13.26 -5.69
N THR A 65 3.02 13.45 -6.21
CA THR A 65 3.44 12.95 -7.51
C THR A 65 4.36 11.74 -7.41
N ARG A 66 4.89 11.49 -6.23
CA ARG A 66 5.83 10.40 -5.99
C ARG A 66 5.09 9.11 -5.65
N PRO A 67 5.45 7.97 -6.23
CA PRO A 67 4.83 6.70 -5.87
C PRO A 67 5.12 6.33 -4.43
N VAL A 68 4.14 5.68 -3.79
CA VAL A 68 4.21 5.30 -2.37
C VAL A 68 3.73 3.87 -2.21
N LEU A 69 4.48 3.08 -1.46
CA LEU A 69 4.08 1.76 -0.99
C LEU A 69 3.77 1.84 0.51
N ILE A 70 2.59 1.39 0.89
CA ILE A 70 2.18 1.34 2.30
C ILE A 70 2.24 -0.10 2.78
N VAL A 71 2.93 -0.33 3.89
CA VAL A 71 2.92 -1.61 4.61
C VAL A 71 2.18 -1.41 5.93
N GLY A 72 0.99 -1.93 6.02
CA GLY A 72 0.10 -1.68 7.16
C GLY A 72 -0.76 -2.89 7.51
N HIS A 73 -1.96 -2.64 7.99
CA HIS A 73 -2.82 -3.63 8.64
C HIS A 73 -4.25 -3.61 8.13
N GLN A 74 -4.95 -4.73 8.30
CA GLN A 74 -6.39 -4.77 8.25
C GLN A 74 -6.96 -4.28 9.61
N PRO A 75 -8.13 -3.66 9.61
CA PRO A 75 -9.00 -3.38 8.46
C PRO A 75 -8.61 -2.12 7.66
N THR A 76 -7.61 -1.40 8.08
CA THR A 76 -7.25 -0.10 7.50
C THR A 76 -6.96 -0.17 6.00
N LEU A 77 -6.15 -1.14 5.57
CA LEU A 77 -5.79 -1.28 4.15
C LEU A 77 -7.01 -1.57 3.27
N GLY A 78 -7.94 -2.41 3.75
CA GLY A 78 -9.18 -2.67 3.04
C GLY A 78 -10.05 -1.42 2.93
N GLN A 79 -10.07 -0.59 3.96
CA GLN A 79 -10.80 0.68 3.94
C GLN A 79 -10.18 1.68 2.97
N VAL A 80 -8.86 1.72 2.88
CA VAL A 80 -8.15 2.52 1.87
C VAL A 80 -8.54 2.06 0.47
N ALA A 81 -8.48 0.75 0.22
CA ALA A 81 -8.83 0.17 -1.07
C ALA A 81 -10.28 0.53 -1.47
N MET A 82 -11.21 0.45 -0.53
CA MET A 82 -12.61 0.80 -0.80
C MET A 82 -12.75 2.28 -1.18
N ARG A 83 -12.09 3.17 -0.47
CA ARG A 83 -12.11 4.59 -0.81
C ARG A 83 -11.53 4.87 -2.20
N LEU A 84 -10.43 4.21 -2.53
CA LEU A 84 -9.78 4.40 -3.83
C LEU A 84 -10.64 3.87 -4.98
N LEU A 85 -11.28 2.70 -4.79
CA LEU A 85 -12.08 2.07 -5.83
C LEU A 85 -13.47 2.69 -5.98
N ALA A 86 -14.15 2.96 -4.87
CA ALA A 86 -15.55 3.34 -4.87
C ALA A 86 -15.78 4.80 -4.48
N GLY A 87 -14.77 5.51 -4.01
CA GLY A 87 -14.88 6.89 -3.57
C GLY A 87 -15.69 7.07 -2.29
N GLN A 88 -15.94 6.00 -1.55
CA GLN A 88 -16.76 6.05 -0.33
C GLN A 88 -16.19 5.13 0.73
N ALA A 89 -16.64 5.31 1.97
CA ALA A 89 -16.24 4.47 3.08
C ALA A 89 -16.80 3.05 2.94
N GLY A 90 -16.09 2.08 3.46
CA GLY A 90 -16.49 0.68 3.47
C GLY A 90 -15.27 -0.20 3.72
N ASP A 91 -15.50 -1.50 3.70
CA ASP A 91 -14.47 -2.49 3.96
C ASP A 91 -14.26 -3.41 2.76
N LEU A 92 -13.00 -3.70 2.47
CA LEU A 92 -12.59 -4.78 1.57
C LEU A 92 -11.54 -5.61 2.29
N THR A 93 -11.51 -6.90 2.01
CA THR A 93 -10.47 -7.77 2.55
C THR A 93 -9.26 -7.75 1.63
N VAL A 94 -8.15 -7.26 2.18
CA VAL A 94 -6.83 -7.41 1.55
C VAL A 94 -6.17 -8.61 2.21
N ARG A 95 -5.86 -9.65 1.43
CA ARG A 95 -5.29 -10.87 1.96
C ARG A 95 -3.96 -10.61 2.65
N LYS A 96 -3.71 -11.32 3.74
CA LYS A 96 -2.44 -11.25 4.45
C LYS A 96 -1.28 -11.49 3.49
N GLY A 97 -0.33 -10.57 3.49
CA GLY A 97 0.81 -10.61 2.57
C GLY A 97 0.47 -10.27 1.12
N GLY A 98 -0.79 -10.02 0.82
CA GLY A 98 -1.23 -9.61 -0.51
C GLY A 98 -0.96 -8.12 -0.76
N MET A 99 -1.10 -7.72 -2.03
CA MET A 99 -0.97 -6.33 -2.41
C MET A 99 -2.02 -5.93 -3.44
N TRP A 100 -2.39 -4.66 -3.40
CA TRP A 100 -3.23 -4.02 -4.39
C TRP A 100 -2.49 -2.78 -4.88
N TRP A 101 -2.40 -2.62 -6.18
CA TRP A 101 -1.65 -1.52 -6.80
C TRP A 101 -2.63 -0.58 -7.48
N PHE A 102 -2.67 0.67 -7.02
CA PHE A 102 -3.51 1.71 -7.57
C PHE A 102 -2.65 2.78 -8.23
N GLN A 103 -3.20 3.41 -9.25
CA GLN A 103 -2.61 4.57 -9.89
C GLN A 103 -3.67 5.66 -10.01
N GLY A 104 -3.32 6.87 -9.55
CA GLY A 104 -4.13 8.05 -9.82
C GLY A 104 -3.67 8.71 -11.11
N ARG A 105 -4.61 9.21 -11.89
CA ARG A 105 -4.30 10.03 -13.06
C ARG A 105 -5.38 11.09 -13.26
N GLU A 106 -4.98 12.24 -13.78
CA GLU A 106 -5.94 13.26 -14.17
C GLU A 106 -6.37 13.06 -15.63
N ARG A 107 -7.66 13.22 -15.87
CA ARG A 107 -8.24 13.16 -17.20
C ARG A 107 -9.39 14.15 -17.28
N ALA A 108 -9.29 15.13 -18.16
CA ALA A 108 -10.28 16.18 -18.31
C ALA A 108 -10.55 16.94 -17.00
N GLY A 109 -9.51 17.16 -16.19
CA GLY A 109 -9.61 17.85 -14.89
C GLY A 109 -10.13 17.01 -13.75
N GLU A 110 -10.43 15.73 -13.98
CA GLU A 110 -10.91 14.82 -12.94
C GLU A 110 -9.86 13.78 -12.58
N LEU A 111 -9.77 13.46 -11.29
CA LEU A 111 -8.93 12.37 -10.82
C LEU A 111 -9.61 11.04 -11.08
N GLN A 112 -8.93 10.17 -11.80
CA GLN A 112 -9.34 8.79 -12.00
C GLN A 112 -8.40 7.87 -11.24
N VAL A 113 -8.95 6.86 -10.55
CA VAL A 113 -8.17 5.82 -9.88
C VAL A 113 -8.22 4.56 -10.73
N VAL A 114 -7.06 4.02 -11.05
CA VAL A 114 -6.93 2.78 -11.83
C VAL A 114 -6.35 1.71 -10.92
N LEU A 115 -7.04 0.59 -10.80
CA LEU A 115 -6.49 -0.60 -10.16
C LEU A 115 -5.58 -1.29 -11.19
N ARG A 116 -4.28 -1.33 -10.92
CA ARG A 116 -3.30 -1.88 -11.86
C ARG A 116 -3.02 -3.35 -11.66
N ALA A 117 -2.98 -3.78 -10.41
CA ALA A 117 -2.67 -5.17 -10.11
C ALA A 117 -3.17 -5.54 -8.73
N VAL A 118 -3.53 -6.81 -8.60
CA VAL A 118 -3.77 -7.46 -7.31
C VAL A 118 -2.93 -8.73 -7.31
N ALA A 119 -2.16 -8.94 -6.26
CA ALA A 119 -1.38 -10.15 -6.12
C ALA A 119 -1.46 -10.67 -4.69
N ALA A 120 -1.46 -11.97 -4.55
CA ALA A 120 -1.38 -12.64 -3.26
C ALA A 120 -0.20 -13.62 -3.27
N PRO A 121 0.51 -13.77 -2.14
CA PRO A 121 1.75 -14.56 -2.12
C PRO A 121 1.54 -16.03 -2.47
N ASP A 122 0.36 -16.57 -2.22
CA ASP A 122 0.02 -17.95 -2.54
C ASP A 122 -0.15 -18.21 -4.05
N TRP A 123 -0.19 -17.17 -4.86
CA TRP A 123 -0.22 -17.28 -6.33
C TRP A 123 1.19 -17.17 -6.95
N LEU A 124 2.17 -16.79 -6.18
CA LEU A 124 3.51 -16.45 -6.66
C LEU A 124 4.54 -17.64 -6.45
#